data_67af2e29b93463c4875602a83e2ab019
#
_entry.id   67af2e29b93463c4875602a83e2ab019
#
_cell.length_a   1.000
_cell.length_b   1.000
_cell.length_c   1.000
_cell.angle_alpha   90.00
_cell.angle_beta   90.00
_cell.angle_gamma   90.00
#
_symmetry.space_group_name_H-M   'P 1'
#
loop_
_entity.id
_entity.type
_entity.pdbx_description
1 polymer ?
#
loop_
_entity_poly.entity_id
_entity_poly.type
_entity_poly.pdbx_seq_one_letter_code
_entity_poly.pdbx_strand_id
1 'polypeptide(L)'
;MKKFIYGIWYKLRLYRIRNWAIRVEYGHIRKLRLLDLTKSEKEAIKLVWGSLGLSIKPLYYRLFKTVEKFDARYLSDDLYFPWVIRSLNPRKDSDVLENKGLYDLYFSQLPQPRFYIKNVNGQYFNDKLDILSIGEAIEVLRKLREFLIKPTVGSCCGRNVRKVSGLDLLAAHEARKKIESLLFEYKTDFIICRNGNIQSEFIEYNPDQLLEHEWENFCRFCDLSLWPGEG
;
A
#
# COMPACT_ATOMS: atom_id res chain seq x y z
N MET A 1 9.29 -34.83 8.51
CA MET A 1 9.70 -33.88 9.57
C MET A 1 9.81 -32.44 9.07
N LYS A 2 10.59 -32.08 8.03
CA LYS A 2 10.76 -30.69 7.52
C LYS A 2 9.40 -30.04 7.11
N LYS A 3 8.52 -30.73 6.39
CA LYS A 3 7.19 -30.20 5.99
C LYS A 3 6.30 -29.88 7.18
N PHE A 4 6.33 -30.69 8.23
CA PHE A 4 5.56 -30.48 9.46
C PHE A 4 6.03 -29.23 10.22
N ILE A 5 7.35 -29.08 10.40
CA ILE A 5 7.96 -27.91 11.05
C ILE A 5 7.64 -26.63 10.26
N TYR A 6 7.73 -26.69 8.92
CA TYR A 6 7.37 -25.58 8.05
C TYR A 6 5.89 -25.16 8.21
N GLY A 7 4.99 -26.15 8.29
CA GLY A 7 3.55 -25.90 8.50
C GLY A 7 3.27 -25.18 9.84
N ILE A 8 3.92 -25.61 10.92
CA ILE A 8 3.80 -24.95 12.24
C ILE A 8 4.34 -23.53 12.18
N TRP A 9 5.54 -23.35 11.62
CA TRP A 9 6.17 -22.04 11.48
C TRP A 9 5.31 -21.08 10.65
N TYR A 10 4.74 -21.57 9.55
CA TYR A 10 3.84 -20.80 8.70
C TYR A 10 2.58 -20.35 9.46
N LYS A 11 1.93 -21.25 10.20
CA LYS A 11 0.77 -20.91 11.05
C LYS A 11 1.10 -19.87 12.12
N LEU A 12 2.25 -20.01 12.77
CA LEU A 12 2.72 -19.02 13.75
C LEU A 12 2.97 -17.65 13.12
N ARG A 13 3.52 -17.62 11.92
CA ARG A 13 3.74 -16.39 11.17
C ARG A 13 2.42 -15.70 10.80
N LEU A 14 1.43 -16.44 10.31
CA LEU A 14 0.10 -15.91 10.02
C LEU A 14 -0.57 -15.35 11.28
N TYR A 15 -0.47 -16.07 12.38
CA TYR A 15 -0.98 -15.62 13.67
C TYR A 15 -0.32 -14.32 14.14
N ARG A 16 1.00 -14.18 13.98
CA ARG A 16 1.71 -12.95 14.32
C ARG A 16 1.26 -11.76 13.47
N ILE A 17 1.06 -11.96 12.17
CA ILE A 17 0.59 -10.91 11.26
C ILE A 17 -0.84 -10.50 11.61
N ARG A 18 -1.71 -11.48 11.88
CA ARG A 18 -3.08 -11.21 12.34
C ARG A 18 -3.09 -10.39 13.61
N ASN A 19 -2.30 -10.77 14.60
CA ASN A 19 -2.21 -10.03 15.85
C ASN A 19 -1.61 -8.62 15.66
N TRP A 20 -0.68 -8.45 14.76
CA TRP A 20 -0.16 -7.14 14.41
C TRP A 20 -1.25 -6.26 13.77
N ALA A 21 -1.94 -6.75 12.75
CA ALA A 21 -3.06 -6.04 12.13
C ALA A 21 -4.11 -5.64 13.18
N ILE A 22 -4.52 -6.57 14.02
CA ILE A 22 -5.45 -6.31 15.13
C ILE A 22 -4.93 -5.20 16.04
N ARG A 23 -3.67 -5.18 16.42
CA ARG A 23 -3.12 -4.15 17.34
C ARG A 23 -3.08 -2.78 16.72
N VAL A 24 -2.63 -2.69 15.47
CA VAL A 24 -2.50 -1.41 14.76
C VAL A 24 -3.88 -0.79 14.55
N GLU A 25 -4.80 -1.52 13.96
CA GLU A 25 -6.13 -1.05 13.63
C GLU A 25 -6.98 -0.80 14.88
N TYR A 26 -6.94 -1.72 15.86
CA TYR A 26 -7.68 -1.57 17.11
C TYR A 26 -7.27 -0.33 17.91
N GLY A 27 -5.99 0.07 17.83
CA GLY A 27 -5.52 1.28 18.51
C GLY A 27 -6.24 2.54 18.01
N HIS A 28 -6.55 2.60 16.72
CA HIS A 28 -7.27 3.71 16.10
C HIS A 28 -8.79 3.61 16.29
N ILE A 29 -9.35 2.44 16.02
CA ILE A 29 -10.81 2.19 16.03
C ILE A 29 -11.41 2.29 17.44
N ARG A 30 -10.67 1.87 18.48
CA ARG A 30 -11.16 1.93 19.87
C ARG A 30 -11.49 3.33 20.39
N LYS A 31 -10.91 4.35 19.77
CA LYS A 31 -11.16 5.76 20.13
C LYS A 31 -12.46 6.29 19.52
N LEU A 32 -13.05 5.55 18.61
CA LEU A 32 -14.27 5.94 17.92
C LEU A 32 -15.50 5.45 18.69
N ARG A 33 -16.59 6.24 18.65
CA ARG A 33 -17.88 5.82 19.16
C ARG A 33 -18.57 4.93 18.12
N LEU A 34 -18.49 3.62 18.33
CA LEU A 34 -18.99 2.62 17.39
C LEU A 34 -20.38 2.13 17.78
N LEU A 35 -21.22 1.89 16.76
CA LEU A 35 -22.50 1.20 16.93
C LEU A 35 -22.27 -0.27 17.30
N ASP A 36 -23.10 -0.78 18.22
CA ASP A 36 -23.05 -2.19 18.58
C ASP A 36 -23.77 -3.07 17.54
N LEU A 37 -23.23 -4.30 17.38
CA LEU A 37 -23.85 -5.30 16.54
C LEU A 37 -25.03 -5.96 17.30
N THR A 38 -26.14 -6.10 16.61
CA THR A 38 -27.30 -6.90 17.06
C THR A 38 -26.93 -8.40 17.12
N LYS A 39 -27.78 -9.19 17.75
CA LYS A 39 -27.62 -10.65 17.80
C LYS A 39 -27.67 -11.26 16.41
N SER A 40 -28.62 -10.83 15.56
CA SER A 40 -28.75 -11.30 14.18
C SER A 40 -27.54 -10.96 13.31
N GLU A 41 -26.97 -9.78 13.46
CA GLU A 41 -25.75 -9.38 12.74
C GLU A 41 -24.54 -10.24 13.13
N LYS A 42 -24.39 -10.55 14.42
CA LYS A 42 -23.32 -11.47 14.90
C LYS A 42 -23.51 -12.87 14.37
N GLU A 43 -24.74 -13.37 14.30
CA GLU A 43 -25.08 -14.66 13.71
C GLU A 43 -24.81 -14.69 12.21
N ALA A 44 -25.14 -13.62 11.48
CA ALA A 44 -24.85 -13.49 10.05
C ALA A 44 -23.33 -13.54 9.77
N ILE A 45 -22.51 -12.81 10.53
CA ILE A 45 -21.04 -12.88 10.43
C ILE A 45 -20.56 -14.33 10.67
N LYS A 46 -21.07 -14.97 11.71
CA LYS A 46 -20.69 -16.35 12.04
C LYS A 46 -21.09 -17.33 10.94
N LEU A 47 -22.25 -17.14 10.32
CA LEU A 47 -22.71 -17.98 9.22
C LEU A 47 -21.79 -17.86 8.00
N VAL A 48 -21.47 -16.64 7.59
CA VAL A 48 -20.62 -16.37 6.42
C VAL A 48 -19.21 -16.92 6.62
N TRP A 49 -18.55 -16.56 7.70
CA TRP A 49 -17.13 -16.85 7.91
C TRP A 49 -16.88 -18.14 8.67
N GLY A 50 -17.83 -18.58 9.49
CA GLY A 50 -17.75 -19.84 10.21
C GLY A 50 -17.79 -21.06 9.29
N SER A 51 -18.49 -20.98 8.16
CA SER A 51 -18.48 -22.02 7.12
C SER A 51 -17.07 -22.24 6.53
N LEU A 52 -16.21 -21.21 6.58
CA LEU A 52 -14.81 -21.25 6.16
C LEU A 52 -13.85 -21.59 7.32
N GLY A 53 -14.36 -21.99 8.50
CA GLY A 53 -13.56 -22.24 9.69
C GLY A 53 -12.90 -20.99 10.29
N LEU A 54 -13.37 -19.80 9.93
CA LEU A 54 -12.77 -18.54 10.33
C LEU A 54 -13.55 -17.88 11.47
N SER A 55 -12.85 -17.47 12.52
CA SER A 55 -13.41 -16.67 13.62
C SER A 55 -12.98 -15.20 13.48
N ILE A 56 -13.93 -14.30 13.30
CA ILE A 56 -13.70 -12.90 13.02
C ILE A 56 -13.96 -12.03 14.25
N LYS A 57 -13.18 -10.97 14.36
CA LYS A 57 -13.35 -9.98 15.42
C LYS A 57 -14.50 -9.02 15.08
N PRO A 58 -15.48 -8.81 15.97
CA PRO A 58 -16.64 -7.96 15.71
C PRO A 58 -16.34 -6.47 15.49
N LEU A 59 -15.15 -6.00 15.87
CA LEU A 59 -14.83 -4.58 15.89
C LEU A 59 -14.90 -3.92 14.51
N TYR A 60 -14.40 -4.60 13.48
CA TYR A 60 -14.47 -4.09 12.10
C TYR A 60 -15.90 -3.92 11.61
N TYR A 61 -16.78 -4.88 11.94
CA TYR A 61 -18.19 -4.80 11.56
C TYR A 61 -18.94 -3.69 12.30
N ARG A 62 -18.52 -3.38 13.53
CA ARG A 62 -19.00 -2.21 14.26
C ARG A 62 -18.59 -0.92 13.57
N LEU A 63 -17.33 -0.85 13.10
CA LEU A 63 -16.83 0.29 12.33
C LEU A 63 -17.63 0.45 11.02
N PHE A 64 -17.71 -0.58 10.21
CA PHE A 64 -18.45 -0.56 8.95
C PHE A 64 -19.91 -0.16 9.15
N LYS A 65 -20.59 -0.75 10.15
CA LYS A 65 -21.95 -0.37 10.52
C LYS A 65 -22.08 1.10 10.92
N THR A 66 -21.03 1.68 11.51
CA THR A 66 -21.04 3.08 11.98
C THR A 66 -20.88 4.07 10.83
N VAL A 67 -20.06 3.74 9.83
CA VAL A 67 -19.73 4.63 8.71
C VAL A 67 -20.60 4.39 7.48
N GLU A 68 -21.13 3.17 7.35
CA GLU A 68 -21.96 2.75 6.22
C GLU A 68 -23.08 1.79 6.68
N LYS A 69 -23.51 0.91 5.78
CA LYS A 69 -24.48 -0.14 6.04
C LYS A 69 -23.78 -1.42 6.46
N PHE A 70 -24.32 -2.13 7.44
CA PHE A 70 -23.84 -3.44 7.84
C PHE A 70 -23.95 -4.46 6.69
N ASP A 71 -22.87 -5.17 6.41
CA ASP A 71 -22.83 -6.36 5.57
C ASP A 71 -21.90 -7.41 6.21
N ALA A 72 -22.41 -8.63 6.42
CA ALA A 72 -21.64 -9.71 7.00
C ALA A 72 -20.50 -10.21 6.10
N ARG A 73 -20.48 -9.83 4.82
CA ARG A 73 -19.48 -10.22 3.84
C ARG A 73 -18.25 -9.30 3.82
N TYR A 74 -18.28 -8.17 4.51
CA TYR A 74 -17.12 -7.29 4.59
C TYR A 74 -15.89 -8.05 5.07
N LEU A 75 -14.82 -7.91 4.31
CA LEU A 75 -13.54 -8.54 4.63
C LEU A 75 -12.78 -7.66 5.62
N SER A 76 -12.55 -8.20 6.81
CA SER A 76 -11.80 -7.49 7.85
C SER A 76 -10.29 -7.59 7.63
N ASP A 77 -9.54 -6.59 8.08
CA ASP A 77 -8.08 -6.53 7.92
C ASP A 77 -7.35 -7.68 8.63
N ASP A 78 -7.93 -8.22 9.70
CA ASP A 78 -7.38 -9.38 10.40
C ASP A 78 -7.49 -10.69 9.59
N LEU A 79 -8.27 -10.70 8.51
CA LEU A 79 -8.28 -11.75 7.48
C LEU A 79 -7.53 -11.34 6.23
N TYR A 80 -7.71 -10.08 5.78
CA TYR A 80 -7.13 -9.58 4.54
C TYR A 80 -5.60 -9.70 4.54
N PHE A 81 -4.93 -9.15 5.55
CA PHE A 81 -3.46 -9.14 5.58
C PHE A 81 -2.80 -10.52 5.73
N PRO A 82 -3.27 -11.44 6.60
CA PRO A 82 -2.61 -12.73 6.73
C PRO A 82 -2.91 -13.71 5.59
N TRP A 83 -4.10 -13.68 5.02
CA TRP A 83 -4.53 -14.70 4.05
C TRP A 83 -4.75 -14.14 2.65
N VAL A 84 -5.65 -13.18 2.47
CA VAL A 84 -6.11 -12.76 1.14
C VAL A 84 -4.98 -12.10 0.35
N ILE A 85 -4.35 -11.06 0.89
CA ILE A 85 -3.28 -10.35 0.18
C ILE A 85 -2.11 -11.26 -0.16
N ARG A 86 -1.81 -12.25 0.68
CA ARG A 86 -0.69 -13.17 0.44
C ARG A 86 -0.99 -14.21 -0.62
N SER A 87 -2.24 -14.58 -0.76
CA SER A 87 -2.69 -15.52 -1.78
C SER A 87 -2.81 -14.84 -3.14
N LEU A 88 -3.34 -13.61 -3.16
CA LEU A 88 -3.51 -12.83 -4.38
C LEU A 88 -2.21 -12.18 -4.87
N ASN A 89 -1.37 -11.73 -3.94
CA ASN A 89 -0.10 -11.06 -4.23
C ASN A 89 1.07 -11.85 -3.59
N PRO A 90 1.55 -12.92 -4.21
CA PRO A 90 2.74 -13.63 -3.76
C PRO A 90 3.93 -12.67 -3.72
N ARG A 91 4.68 -12.64 -2.60
CA ARG A 91 5.75 -11.65 -2.39
C ARG A 91 6.79 -11.57 -3.51
N LYS A 92 7.05 -12.68 -4.18
CA LYS A 92 8.00 -12.71 -5.31
C LYS A 92 7.66 -11.70 -6.40
N ASP A 93 6.36 -11.54 -6.66
CA ASP A 93 5.86 -10.73 -7.77
C ASP A 93 5.50 -9.33 -7.28
N SER A 94 4.93 -9.23 -6.08
CA SER A 94 4.50 -7.95 -5.51
C SER A 94 5.65 -7.02 -5.15
N ASP A 95 6.80 -7.55 -4.68
CA ASP A 95 7.96 -6.73 -4.30
C ASP A 95 8.49 -5.90 -5.49
N VAL A 96 8.41 -6.44 -6.70
CA VAL A 96 8.77 -5.70 -7.92
C VAL A 96 7.72 -4.65 -8.26
N LEU A 97 6.43 -5.02 -8.20
CA LEU A 97 5.31 -4.11 -8.51
C LEU A 97 5.10 -3.02 -7.45
N GLU A 98 5.55 -3.23 -6.21
CA GLU A 98 5.53 -2.19 -5.18
C GLU A 98 6.61 -1.13 -5.37
N ASN A 99 7.64 -1.42 -6.17
CA ASN A 99 8.75 -0.49 -6.40
C ASN A 99 8.35 0.62 -7.39
N LYS A 100 8.01 1.78 -6.85
CA LYS A 100 7.63 2.98 -7.63
C LYS A 100 8.74 3.48 -8.56
N GLY A 101 9.99 3.15 -8.27
CA GLY A 101 11.13 3.47 -9.11
C GLY A 101 11.11 2.73 -10.47
N LEU A 102 10.28 1.69 -10.60
CA LEU A 102 10.15 0.87 -11.80
C LEU A 102 8.84 1.12 -12.56
N TYR A 103 7.96 1.98 -12.06
CA TYR A 103 6.63 2.17 -12.65
C TYR A 103 6.67 2.69 -14.09
N ASP A 104 7.58 3.57 -14.40
CA ASP A 104 7.79 4.08 -15.76
C ASP A 104 8.26 2.99 -16.75
N LEU A 105 8.90 1.94 -16.26
CA LEU A 105 9.29 0.79 -17.07
C LEU A 105 8.13 -0.20 -17.25
N TYR A 106 7.47 -0.58 -16.17
CA TYR A 106 6.41 -1.59 -16.21
C TYR A 106 5.06 -1.05 -16.66
N PHE A 107 4.78 0.22 -16.39
CA PHE A 107 3.50 0.85 -16.65
C PHE A 107 3.65 2.06 -17.58
N SER A 108 4.60 2.01 -18.51
CA SER A 108 4.89 3.10 -19.45
C SER A 108 3.68 3.53 -20.30
N GLN A 109 2.71 2.62 -20.49
CA GLN A 109 1.49 2.88 -21.25
C GLN A 109 0.39 3.56 -20.41
N LEU A 110 0.55 3.61 -19.10
CA LEU A 110 -0.40 4.24 -18.18
C LEU A 110 0.05 5.67 -17.88
N PRO A 111 -0.88 6.62 -17.69
CA PRO A 111 -0.56 7.94 -17.19
C PRO A 111 0.24 7.85 -15.88
N GLN A 112 1.45 8.38 -15.86
CA GLN A 112 2.33 8.37 -14.69
C GLN A 112 2.64 9.80 -14.26
N PRO A 113 2.75 10.06 -12.94
CA PRO A 113 3.31 11.33 -12.47
C PRO A 113 4.73 11.50 -13.04
N ARG A 114 4.99 12.62 -13.71
CA ARG A 114 6.33 12.91 -14.22
C ARG A 114 7.31 12.93 -13.07
N PHE A 115 8.33 12.08 -13.12
CA PHE A 115 9.45 12.17 -12.20
C PHE A 115 10.56 13.05 -12.76
N TYR A 116 11.33 13.65 -11.88
CA TYR A 116 12.46 14.51 -12.24
C TYR A 116 13.78 13.82 -11.93
N ILE A 117 13.84 13.13 -10.80
CA ILE A 117 15.02 12.44 -10.30
C ILE A 117 14.60 11.10 -9.71
N LYS A 118 15.34 10.05 -10.01
CA LYS A 118 15.37 8.78 -9.27
C LYS A 118 16.70 8.62 -8.57
N ASN A 119 16.69 8.09 -7.38
CA ASN A 119 17.88 7.56 -6.71
C ASN A 119 17.73 6.04 -6.60
N VAL A 120 18.69 5.32 -7.14
CA VAL A 120 18.76 3.86 -7.04
C VAL A 120 20.17 3.52 -6.56
N ASN A 121 20.27 2.96 -5.37
CA ASN A 121 21.55 2.58 -4.77
C ASN A 121 22.59 3.72 -4.70
N GLY A 122 22.11 4.95 -4.46
CA GLY A 122 22.97 6.14 -4.41
C GLY A 122 23.32 6.75 -5.77
N GLN A 123 22.90 6.14 -6.86
CA GLN A 123 23.03 6.67 -8.21
C GLN A 123 21.81 7.50 -8.59
N TYR A 124 22.02 8.71 -9.09
CA TYR A 124 20.95 9.61 -9.53
C TYR A 124 20.70 9.45 -11.03
N PHE A 125 19.43 9.47 -11.43
CA PHE A 125 18.99 9.40 -12.82
C PHE A 125 17.95 10.50 -13.09
N ASN A 126 18.01 11.10 -14.29
CA ASN A 126 16.98 12.01 -14.76
C ASN A 126 15.76 11.24 -15.36
N ASP A 127 14.79 11.98 -15.91
CA ASP A 127 13.58 11.42 -16.53
C ASP A 127 13.83 10.63 -17.83
N LYS A 128 15.04 10.73 -18.39
CA LYS A 128 15.49 9.94 -19.56
C LYS A 128 16.37 8.74 -19.15
N LEU A 129 16.55 8.53 -17.86
CA LEU A 129 17.45 7.53 -17.27
C LEU A 129 18.95 7.79 -17.52
N ASP A 130 19.33 9.03 -17.89
CA ASP A 130 20.72 9.42 -17.89
C ASP A 130 21.24 9.56 -16.45
N ILE A 131 22.48 9.16 -16.25
CA ILE A 131 23.16 9.25 -14.95
C ILE A 131 23.49 10.72 -14.67
N LEU A 132 23.17 11.16 -13.47
CA LEU A 132 23.50 12.48 -12.98
C LEU A 132 24.51 12.41 -11.82
N SER A 133 25.41 13.35 -11.77
CA SER A 133 26.13 13.68 -10.53
C SER A 133 25.16 14.31 -9.51
N ILE A 134 25.51 14.26 -8.25
CA ILE A 134 24.73 14.93 -7.19
C ILE A 134 24.57 16.44 -7.45
N GLY A 135 25.59 17.08 -8.01
CA GLY A 135 25.55 18.49 -8.38
C GLY A 135 24.50 18.78 -9.45
N GLU A 136 24.46 17.97 -10.51
CA GLU A 136 23.46 18.07 -11.57
C GLU A 136 22.05 17.80 -11.05
N ALA A 137 21.87 16.78 -10.20
CA ALA A 137 20.60 16.49 -9.57
C ALA A 137 20.09 17.70 -8.75
N ILE A 138 20.95 18.32 -7.96
CA ILE A 138 20.63 19.55 -7.21
C ILE A 138 20.21 20.68 -8.15
N GLU A 139 20.93 20.88 -9.26
CA GLU A 139 20.60 21.96 -10.22
C GLU A 139 19.26 21.70 -10.94
N VAL A 140 18.91 20.46 -11.20
CA VAL A 140 17.56 20.11 -11.71
C VAL A 140 16.49 20.50 -10.69
N LEU A 141 16.67 20.10 -9.43
CA LEU A 141 15.68 20.34 -8.37
C LEU A 141 15.56 21.81 -8.00
N ARG A 142 16.64 22.57 -8.05
CA ARG A 142 16.65 24.02 -7.75
C ARG A 142 15.77 24.82 -8.72
N LYS A 143 15.61 24.34 -9.95
CA LYS A 143 14.73 24.95 -10.96
C LYS A 143 13.24 24.67 -10.73
N LEU A 144 12.91 23.75 -9.83
CA LEU A 144 11.53 23.39 -9.53
C LEU A 144 10.97 24.28 -8.43
N ARG A 145 9.76 24.77 -8.63
CA ARG A 145 9.04 25.57 -7.62
C ARG A 145 8.62 24.72 -6.44
N GLU A 146 8.19 23.51 -6.73
CA GLU A 146 7.83 22.50 -5.73
C GLU A 146 7.96 21.10 -6.30
N PHE A 147 8.16 20.13 -5.41
CA PHE A 147 8.19 18.71 -5.75
C PHE A 147 7.84 17.83 -4.55
N LEU A 148 7.56 16.55 -4.83
CA LEU A 148 7.42 15.52 -3.82
C LEU A 148 8.62 14.57 -3.89
N ILE A 149 9.22 14.26 -2.72
CA ILE A 149 10.17 13.17 -2.58
C ILE A 149 9.51 12.03 -1.83
N LYS A 150 9.65 10.81 -2.33
CA LYS A 150 9.04 9.61 -1.73
C LYS A 150 9.93 8.39 -1.92
N PRO A 151 10.00 7.48 -0.93
CA PRO A 151 10.69 6.20 -1.09
C PRO A 151 10.09 5.40 -2.25
N THR A 152 10.94 4.64 -2.96
CA THR A 152 10.48 3.75 -4.03
C THR A 152 9.61 2.61 -3.48
N VAL A 153 9.92 2.13 -2.28
CA VAL A 153 9.16 1.07 -1.58
C VAL A 153 8.78 1.50 -0.17
N GLY A 154 7.76 0.88 0.40
CA GLY A 154 7.39 1.03 1.80
C GLY A 154 6.80 2.40 2.19
N SER A 155 6.35 3.22 1.23
CA SER A 155 5.68 4.51 1.50
C SER A 155 4.16 4.40 1.67
N CYS A 156 3.68 3.29 2.19
CA CYS A 156 2.26 3.07 2.45
C CYS A 156 1.70 4.21 3.32
N CYS A 157 0.52 4.71 2.97
CA CYS A 157 -0.16 5.81 3.66
C CYS A 157 0.68 7.10 3.78
N GLY A 158 1.52 7.38 2.79
CA GLY A 158 2.35 8.60 2.76
C GLY A 158 3.56 8.58 3.70
N ARG A 159 3.92 7.43 4.26
CA ARG A 159 5.10 7.33 5.13
C ARG A 159 6.37 7.77 4.40
N ASN A 160 7.12 8.69 5.02
CA ASN A 160 8.34 9.28 4.47
C ASN A 160 8.14 10.00 3.12
N VAL A 161 6.92 10.39 2.78
CA VAL A 161 6.66 11.30 1.67
C VAL A 161 6.79 12.73 2.18
N ARG A 162 7.59 13.55 1.50
CA ARG A 162 7.77 14.96 1.86
C ARG A 162 7.47 15.85 0.68
N LYS A 163 6.71 16.90 0.91
CA LYS A 163 6.54 18.01 -0.03
C LYS A 163 7.64 19.04 0.24
N VAL A 164 8.29 19.46 -0.83
CA VAL A 164 9.28 20.54 -0.81
C VAL A 164 8.73 21.69 -1.66
N SER A 165 8.70 22.90 -1.08
CA SER A 165 8.22 24.11 -1.76
C SER A 165 8.99 25.31 -1.26
N GLY A 166 8.84 26.46 -1.94
CA GLY A 166 9.46 27.72 -1.56
C GLY A 166 10.97 27.77 -1.77
N LEU A 167 11.53 26.92 -2.64
CA LEU A 167 12.95 26.97 -3.00
C LEU A 167 13.29 28.22 -3.82
N ASP A 168 12.32 28.68 -4.59
CA ASP A 168 12.38 29.90 -5.42
C ASP A 168 12.46 31.19 -4.57
N LEU A 169 12.07 31.11 -3.30
CA LEU A 169 12.13 32.23 -2.34
C LEU A 169 13.46 32.30 -1.60
N LEU A 170 14.34 31.33 -1.77
CA LEU A 170 15.64 31.25 -1.10
C LEU A 170 16.76 31.77 -2.00
N ALA A 171 17.82 32.30 -1.38
CA ALA A 171 19.06 32.54 -2.10
C ALA A 171 19.60 31.20 -2.69
N ALA A 172 20.30 31.30 -3.83
CA ALA A 172 20.73 30.12 -4.58
C ALA A 172 21.59 29.15 -3.74
N HIS A 173 22.44 29.65 -2.85
CA HIS A 173 23.27 28.82 -1.98
C HIS A 173 22.45 28.15 -0.87
N GLU A 174 21.41 28.79 -0.34
CA GLU A 174 20.53 28.26 0.69
C GLU A 174 19.63 27.16 0.11
N ALA A 175 19.04 27.40 -1.09
CA ALA A 175 18.27 26.42 -1.80
C ALA A 175 19.10 25.15 -2.09
N ARG A 176 20.36 25.35 -2.57
CA ARG A 176 21.31 24.26 -2.79
C ARG A 176 21.57 23.46 -1.53
N LYS A 177 21.91 24.11 -0.43
CA LYS A 177 22.19 23.46 0.86
C LYS A 177 20.97 22.69 1.39
N LYS A 178 19.77 23.26 1.25
CA LYS A 178 18.52 22.61 1.66
C LYS A 178 18.24 21.34 0.86
N ILE A 179 18.43 21.39 -0.48
CA ILE A 179 18.26 20.22 -1.35
C ILE A 179 19.31 19.16 -1.01
N GLU A 180 20.56 19.54 -0.86
CA GLU A 180 21.66 18.62 -0.52
C GLU A 180 21.38 17.89 0.79
N SER A 181 21.00 18.62 1.86
CA SER A 181 20.60 18.02 3.13
C SER A 181 19.45 17.05 2.96
N LEU A 182 18.42 17.40 2.18
CA LEU A 182 17.28 16.55 1.89
C LEU A 182 17.69 15.23 1.21
N LEU A 183 18.55 15.30 0.19
CA LEU A 183 19.02 14.11 -0.54
C LEU A 183 19.85 13.19 0.37
N PHE A 184 20.65 13.74 1.27
CA PHE A 184 21.42 12.98 2.24
C PHE A 184 20.58 12.35 3.37
N GLU A 185 19.45 12.96 3.72
CA GLU A 185 18.55 12.40 4.73
C GLU A 185 17.86 11.12 4.26
N TYR A 186 17.64 10.99 2.94
CA TYR A 186 17.03 9.79 2.37
C TYR A 186 18.06 8.67 2.19
N LYS A 187 18.06 7.74 3.15
CA LYS A 187 18.97 6.57 3.16
C LYS A 187 18.50 5.39 2.32
N THR A 188 17.36 5.53 1.65
CA THR A 188 16.75 4.50 0.82
C THR A 188 16.58 5.02 -0.59
N ASP A 189 16.37 4.13 -1.53
CA ASP A 189 15.99 4.50 -2.89
C ASP A 189 14.72 5.36 -2.90
N PHE A 190 14.72 6.40 -3.70
CA PHE A 190 13.61 7.34 -3.77
C PHE A 190 13.37 7.86 -5.18
N ILE A 191 12.18 8.40 -5.38
CA ILE A 191 11.82 9.17 -6.57
C ILE A 191 11.40 10.59 -6.16
N ILE A 192 11.73 11.54 -7.02
CA ILE A 192 11.27 12.92 -6.92
C ILE A 192 10.36 13.19 -8.12
N CYS A 193 9.11 13.54 -7.84
CA CYS A 193 8.09 13.74 -8.86
C CYS A 193 7.37 15.08 -8.69
N ARG A 194 6.64 15.48 -9.73
CA ARG A 194 5.79 16.66 -9.69
C ARG A 194 4.76 16.52 -8.56
N ASN A 195 4.55 17.63 -7.86
CA ASN A 195 3.38 17.75 -6.98
C ASN A 195 2.17 18.05 -7.86
N GLY A 196 1.56 17.02 -8.44
CA GLY A 196 0.29 17.14 -9.14
C GLY A 196 -0.86 16.90 -8.18
N ASN A 197 -1.91 17.70 -8.24
CA ASN A 197 -3.21 17.27 -7.75
C ASN A 197 -3.61 16.07 -8.61
N ILE A 198 -3.50 14.90 -8.06
CA ILE A 198 -3.84 13.62 -8.70
C ILE A 198 -5.30 13.61 -9.19
N GLN A 199 -6.14 14.48 -8.64
CA GLN A 199 -7.57 14.56 -8.95
C GLN A 199 -7.91 14.99 -10.39
N SER A 200 -6.98 15.58 -11.15
CA SER A 200 -7.28 16.05 -12.51
C SER A 200 -6.79 15.13 -13.64
N GLU A 201 -6.06 14.08 -13.34
CA GLU A 201 -5.50 13.15 -14.34
C GLU A 201 -5.98 11.69 -14.19
N PHE A 202 -6.83 11.39 -13.20
CA PHE A 202 -7.51 10.11 -13.17
C PHE A 202 -8.66 10.13 -14.19
N ILE A 203 -8.57 9.28 -15.19
CA ILE A 203 -9.72 8.77 -15.94
C ILE A 203 -10.76 8.40 -14.89
N GLU A 204 -11.99 8.87 -15.05
CA GLU A 204 -13.13 8.45 -14.23
C GLU A 204 -13.17 6.93 -14.19
N TYR A 205 -12.62 6.41 -13.11
CA TYR A 205 -12.62 4.99 -12.83
C TYR A 205 -14.03 4.68 -12.31
N ASN A 206 -14.80 3.90 -13.05
CA ASN A 206 -16.09 3.44 -12.57
C ASN A 206 -15.86 2.27 -11.61
N PRO A 207 -15.96 2.49 -10.27
CA PRO A 207 -15.70 1.45 -9.28
C PRO A 207 -16.68 0.28 -9.37
N ASP A 208 -17.87 0.48 -9.93
CA ASP A 208 -18.91 -0.54 -9.99
C ASP A 208 -18.56 -1.66 -10.99
N GLN A 209 -17.89 -1.35 -12.09
CA GLN A 209 -17.48 -2.36 -13.08
C GLN A 209 -16.35 -3.27 -12.59
N LEU A 210 -15.47 -2.75 -11.72
CA LEU A 210 -14.35 -3.53 -11.20
C LEU A 210 -14.81 -4.47 -10.07
N LEU A 211 -15.69 -3.99 -9.21
CA LEU A 211 -16.18 -4.75 -8.05
C LEU A 211 -16.94 -6.03 -8.46
N GLU A 212 -17.71 -6.01 -9.55
CA GLU A 212 -18.40 -7.22 -10.04
C GLU A 212 -17.40 -8.26 -10.56
N HIS A 213 -16.44 -7.85 -11.38
CA HIS A 213 -15.47 -8.77 -11.98
C HIS A 213 -14.45 -9.30 -10.96
N GLU A 214 -13.99 -8.48 -10.04
CA GLU A 214 -13.08 -8.91 -8.97
C GLU A 214 -13.81 -9.79 -7.94
N TRP A 215 -15.08 -9.51 -7.67
CA TRP A 215 -15.89 -10.34 -6.80
C TRP A 215 -16.16 -11.73 -7.39
N GLU A 216 -16.47 -11.82 -8.68
CA GLU A 216 -16.61 -13.11 -9.36
C GLU A 216 -15.30 -13.90 -9.36
N ASN A 217 -14.17 -13.25 -9.59
CA ASN A 217 -12.84 -13.87 -9.52
C ASN A 217 -12.49 -14.30 -8.10
N PHE A 218 -12.83 -13.50 -7.09
CA PHE A 218 -12.67 -13.85 -5.69
C PHE A 218 -13.55 -15.03 -5.29
N CYS A 219 -14.81 -15.07 -5.73
CA CYS A 219 -15.70 -16.20 -5.47
C CYS A 219 -15.21 -17.47 -6.15
N ARG A 220 -14.71 -17.41 -7.38
CA ARG A 220 -14.06 -18.54 -8.07
C ARG A 220 -12.79 -19.01 -7.36
N PHE A 221 -12.03 -18.10 -6.79
CA PHE A 221 -10.83 -18.41 -6.01
C PHE A 221 -11.17 -19.02 -4.64
N CYS A 222 -12.28 -18.61 -4.04
CA CYS A 222 -12.81 -19.18 -2.79
C CYS A 222 -13.59 -20.51 -3.03
N ASP A 223 -13.70 -20.98 -4.28
CA ASP A 223 -14.18 -22.31 -4.54
C ASP A 223 -13.16 -23.32 -3.96
N LEU A 224 -13.52 -23.84 -2.79
CA LEU A 224 -12.70 -24.69 -1.93
C LEU A 224 -12.26 -26.02 -2.60
N SER A 225 -12.76 -26.31 -3.80
CA SER A 225 -12.33 -27.45 -4.61
C SER A 225 -10.88 -27.34 -5.10
N LEU A 226 -10.25 -26.16 -5.01
CA LEU A 226 -8.87 -25.90 -5.43
C LEU A 226 -7.85 -25.86 -4.28
N TRP A 227 -8.29 -26.02 -3.03
CA TRP A 227 -7.33 -26.25 -1.96
C TRP A 227 -6.78 -27.68 -2.13
N PRO A 228 -5.45 -27.85 -2.21
CA PRO A 228 -4.88 -29.18 -2.20
C PRO A 228 -5.33 -29.83 -0.91
N GLY A 229 -6.31 -30.72 -1.05
CA GLY A 229 -6.80 -31.53 0.04
C GLY A 229 -5.63 -32.23 0.72
N GLU A 230 -5.80 -32.43 2.00
CA GLU A 230 -4.95 -33.26 2.81
C GLU A 230 -4.61 -34.56 2.06
N GLY A 231 -3.40 -34.67 1.59
CA GLY A 231 -2.73 -35.84 1.09
C GLY A 231 -1.42 -36.01 1.83
#